data_65d2f890f3f7d01e1081c43741f16bf1
#
_entry.id   65d2f890f3f7d01e1081c43741f16bf1
#
_cell.length_a   1.000
_cell.length_b   1.000
_cell.length_c   1.000
_cell.angle_alpha   90.00
_cell.angle_beta   90.00
_cell.angle_gamma   90.00
#
_symmetry.space_group_name_H-M   'P 1'
#
loop_
_entity.id
_entity.type
_entity.pdbx_description
1 polymer ?
#
loop_
_entity_poly.entity_id
_entity_poly.type
_entity_poly.pdbx_seq_one_letter_code
_entity_poly.pdbx_strand_id
1 'polypeptide(L)'
;MIYVGIDVAKTTHYAAVADSDGVVFVEPFAFDNDAPGFAKFISKITSFPKEQLIIGLESTGIYSENLICFLFDSGYKLAVINPIQTATLRKTNIRKTKTDKVDTLLIIKSLMVNSYRLYTEQDARSLRLKSLCRFR
;
A
#
# COMPACT_ATOMS: atom_id res chain seq x y z
N MET A 1 -14.32 8.47 -1.59
CA MET A 1 -13.24 7.65 -1.01
C MET A 1 -11.94 7.91 -1.76
N ILE A 2 -10.86 8.07 -1.06
CA ILE A 2 -9.54 8.34 -1.61
C ILE A 2 -8.69 7.09 -1.39
N TYR A 3 -8.02 6.65 -2.44
CA TYR A 3 -7.23 5.43 -2.42
C TYR A 3 -5.74 5.75 -2.52
N VAL A 4 -4.94 5.12 -1.67
CA VAL A 4 -3.49 5.18 -1.73
C VAL A 4 -2.99 3.80 -2.12
N GLY A 5 -2.23 3.70 -3.19
CA GLY A 5 -1.62 2.43 -3.60
C GLY A 5 -0.13 2.47 -3.31
N ILE A 6 0.38 1.42 -2.66
CA ILE A 6 1.80 1.30 -2.36
C ILE A 6 2.35 0.04 -3.00
N ASP A 7 3.37 0.20 -3.83
CA ASP A 7 4.16 -0.91 -4.35
C ASP A 7 5.37 -1.11 -3.45
N VAL A 8 5.37 -2.23 -2.71
CA VAL A 8 6.37 -2.52 -1.69
C VAL A 8 7.59 -3.18 -2.31
N ALA A 9 8.78 -2.68 -1.96
CA ALA A 9 10.04 -3.28 -2.36
C ALA A 9 10.99 -3.31 -1.16
N LYS A 10 12.16 -3.90 -1.36
CA LYS A 10 13.11 -4.12 -0.26
C LYS A 10 13.60 -2.82 0.37
N THR A 11 14.01 -1.86 -0.44
CA THR A 11 14.66 -0.63 0.02
C THR A 11 13.86 0.62 -0.25
N THR A 12 13.12 0.64 -1.34
CA THR A 12 12.37 1.83 -1.77
C THR A 12 10.97 1.42 -2.22
N HIS A 13 9.96 2.03 -1.60
CA HIS A 13 8.57 1.84 -1.98
C HIS A 13 8.11 2.95 -2.92
N TYR A 14 7.07 2.70 -3.69
CA TYR A 14 6.40 3.72 -4.50
C TYR A 14 4.94 3.83 -4.07
N ALA A 15 4.41 5.05 -4.08
CA ALA A 15 3.02 5.30 -3.70
C ALA A 15 2.38 6.34 -4.60
N ALA A 16 1.08 6.23 -4.79
CA ALA A 16 0.28 7.21 -5.51
C ALA A 16 -1.06 7.37 -4.82
N VAL A 17 -1.74 8.49 -5.05
CA VAL A 17 -3.05 8.79 -4.46
C VAL A 17 -4.02 9.16 -5.56
N ALA A 18 -5.18 8.50 -5.57
CA ALA A 18 -6.24 8.79 -6.53
C ALA A 18 -7.61 8.61 -5.87
N ASP A 19 -8.64 9.24 -6.44
CA ASP A 19 -10.01 9.04 -5.95
C ASP A 19 -10.73 7.92 -6.70
N SER A 20 -11.99 7.67 -6.34
CA SER A 20 -12.80 6.63 -6.95
C SER A 20 -13.19 6.94 -8.40
N ASP A 21 -13.05 8.18 -8.85
CA ASP A 21 -13.29 8.57 -10.24
C ASP A 21 -12.05 8.43 -11.11
N GLY A 22 -10.91 8.01 -10.53
CA GLY A 22 -9.67 7.84 -11.24
C GLY A 22 -8.81 9.09 -11.34
N VAL A 23 -9.21 10.17 -10.67
CA VAL A 23 -8.41 11.42 -10.64
C VAL A 23 -7.21 11.22 -9.74
N VAL A 24 -6.01 11.40 -10.28
CA VAL A 24 -4.77 11.24 -9.53
C VAL A 24 -4.46 12.54 -8.81
N PHE A 25 -4.47 12.51 -7.47
CA PHE A 25 -4.13 13.67 -6.64
C PHE A 25 -2.63 13.78 -6.39
N VAL A 26 -1.95 12.65 -6.25
CA VAL A 26 -0.51 12.60 -6.05
C VAL A 26 0.06 11.59 -7.03
N GLU A 27 0.90 12.06 -7.95
CA GLU A 27 1.59 11.20 -8.90
C GLU A 27 2.52 10.22 -8.17
N PRO A 28 2.80 9.05 -8.75
CA PRO A 28 3.67 8.08 -8.11
C PRO A 28 5.00 8.68 -7.68
N PHE A 29 5.35 8.48 -6.40
CA PHE A 29 6.59 8.98 -5.82
C PHE A 29 7.26 7.87 -5.01
N ALA A 30 8.57 7.98 -4.85
CA ALA A 30 9.38 7.02 -4.11
C ALA A 30 9.56 7.48 -2.66
N PHE A 31 9.60 6.52 -1.74
CA PHE A 31 10.00 6.76 -0.36
C PHE A 31 10.74 5.54 0.18
N ASP A 32 11.75 5.76 0.99
CA ASP A 32 12.60 4.69 1.48
C ASP A 32 11.90 3.88 2.59
N ASN A 33 12.34 2.63 2.74
CA ASN A 33 11.81 1.72 3.76
C ASN A 33 12.50 1.97 5.11
N ASP A 34 12.37 3.18 5.63
CA ASP A 34 12.95 3.62 6.91
C ASP A 34 12.12 4.77 7.49
N ALA A 35 12.49 5.23 8.68
CA ALA A 35 11.74 6.29 9.37
C ALA A 35 11.68 7.59 8.57
N PRO A 36 12.78 8.12 7.99
CA PRO A 36 12.70 9.31 7.14
C PRO A 36 11.81 9.11 5.92
N GLY A 37 11.87 7.93 5.28
CA GLY A 37 11.01 7.60 4.14
C GLY A 37 9.54 7.59 4.52
N PHE A 38 9.21 7.00 5.66
CA PHE A 38 7.83 6.96 6.17
C PHE A 38 7.31 8.36 6.49
N ALA A 39 8.15 9.23 7.05
CA ALA A 39 7.80 10.62 7.29
C ALA A 39 7.50 11.36 5.98
N LYS A 40 8.28 11.12 4.94
CA LYS A 40 8.04 11.67 3.61
C LYS A 40 6.68 11.21 3.06
N PHE A 41 6.37 9.92 3.18
CA PHE A 41 5.09 9.37 2.75
C PHE A 41 3.93 10.03 3.48
N ILE A 42 4.00 10.13 4.82
CA ILE A 42 2.96 10.76 5.62
C ILE A 42 2.75 12.22 5.21
N SER A 43 3.82 12.95 4.93
CA SER A 43 3.71 14.36 4.51
C SER A 43 2.92 14.52 3.22
N LYS A 44 2.92 13.50 2.36
CA LYS A 44 2.16 13.52 1.09
C LYS A 44 0.67 13.26 1.28
N ILE A 45 0.27 12.62 2.36
CA ILE A 45 -1.12 12.20 2.58
C ILE A 45 -1.81 12.90 3.75
N THR A 46 -1.09 13.70 4.55
CA THR A 46 -1.67 14.37 5.72
C THR A 46 -2.76 15.38 5.38
N SER A 47 -2.78 15.91 4.16
CA SER A 47 -3.83 16.84 3.73
C SER A 47 -5.19 16.16 3.53
N PHE A 48 -5.22 14.83 3.46
CA PHE A 48 -6.45 14.07 3.26
C PHE A 48 -6.97 13.55 4.60
N PRO A 49 -8.30 13.59 4.85
CA PRO A 49 -8.86 13.03 6.09
C PRO A 49 -8.65 11.52 6.16
N LYS A 50 -8.21 11.02 7.31
CA LYS A 50 -7.97 9.59 7.52
C LYS A 50 -9.22 8.75 7.28
N GLU A 51 -10.40 9.27 7.62
CA GLU A 51 -11.67 8.57 7.44
C GLU A 51 -12.01 8.32 5.98
N GLN A 52 -11.46 9.12 5.09
CA GLN A 52 -11.70 9.02 3.64
C GLN A 52 -10.60 8.29 2.90
N LEU A 53 -9.50 7.93 3.60
CA LEU A 53 -8.35 7.27 3.00
C LEU A 53 -8.39 5.77 3.23
N ILE A 54 -8.09 5.02 2.19
CA ILE A 54 -7.78 3.59 2.29
C ILE A 54 -6.43 3.38 1.63
N ILE A 55 -5.49 2.79 2.37
CA ILE A 55 -4.16 2.51 1.88
C ILE A 55 -4.10 1.03 1.50
N GLY A 56 -3.84 0.75 0.23
CA GLY A 56 -3.70 -0.60 -0.27
C GLY A 56 -2.27 -0.93 -0.61
N LEU A 57 -1.85 -2.14 -0.27
CA LEU A 57 -0.52 -2.64 -0.62
C LEU A 57 -0.58 -4.14 -0.83
N GLU A 58 0.32 -4.66 -1.66
CA GLU A 58 0.45 -6.10 -1.84
C GLU A 58 1.19 -6.71 -0.66
N SER A 59 0.76 -7.92 -0.26
CA SER A 59 1.48 -8.69 0.75
C SER A 59 2.73 -9.30 0.14
N THR A 60 3.88 -8.68 0.39
CA THR A 60 5.17 -9.10 -0.17
C THR A 60 6.15 -9.61 0.90
N GLY A 61 5.64 -10.24 1.95
CA GLY A 61 6.46 -10.83 2.99
C GLY A 61 7.09 -9.81 3.91
N ILE A 62 8.36 -10.02 4.25
CA ILE A 62 9.03 -9.23 5.30
C ILE A 62 9.21 -7.75 4.98
N TYR A 63 9.28 -7.40 3.69
CA TYR A 63 9.57 -6.02 3.31
C TYR A 63 8.40 -5.06 3.58
N SER A 64 7.18 -5.58 3.71
CA SER A 64 6.00 -4.77 4.01
C SER A 64 5.73 -4.64 5.52
N GLU A 65 6.34 -5.48 6.36
CA GLU A 65 5.97 -5.58 7.78
C GLU A 65 6.17 -4.27 8.55
N ASN A 66 7.32 -3.61 8.38
CA ASN A 66 7.59 -2.35 9.09
C ASN A 66 6.62 -1.26 8.64
N LEU A 67 6.36 -1.17 7.35
CA LEU A 67 5.45 -0.18 6.80
C LEU A 67 4.02 -0.41 7.30
N ILE A 68 3.56 -1.67 7.29
CA ILE A 68 2.23 -2.02 7.76
C ILE A 68 2.07 -1.65 9.23
N CYS A 69 3.02 -2.02 10.08
CA CYS A 69 2.99 -1.68 11.51
C CYS A 69 2.95 -0.17 11.73
N PHE A 70 3.80 0.57 11.02
CA PHE A 70 3.86 2.02 11.12
C PHE A 70 2.52 2.67 10.75
N LEU A 71 1.95 2.28 9.62
CA LEU A 71 0.70 2.88 9.12
C LEU A 71 -0.49 2.49 9.99
N PHE A 72 -0.54 1.24 10.43
CA PHE A 72 -1.62 0.79 11.30
C PHE A 72 -1.59 1.51 12.65
N ASP A 73 -0.42 1.63 13.25
CA ASP A 73 -0.23 2.32 14.52
C ASP A 73 -0.50 3.83 14.39
N SER A 74 -0.35 4.39 13.19
CA SER A 74 -0.67 5.78 12.89
C SER A 74 -2.18 6.02 12.68
N GLY A 75 -2.99 4.97 12.70
CA GLY A 75 -4.45 5.07 12.63
C GLY A 75 -5.03 5.07 11.22
N TYR A 76 -4.27 4.69 10.22
CA TYR A 76 -4.77 4.60 8.84
C TYR A 76 -5.45 3.27 8.58
N LYS A 77 -6.48 3.30 7.70
CA LYS A 77 -7.14 2.09 7.22
C LYS A 77 -6.27 1.43 6.15
N LEU A 78 -5.93 0.17 6.38
CA LEU A 78 -5.06 -0.60 5.47
C LEU A 78 -5.85 -1.73 4.83
N ALA A 79 -5.62 -1.95 3.54
CA ALA A 79 -6.12 -3.11 2.82
C ALA A 79 -4.92 -3.86 2.24
N VAL A 80 -4.72 -5.09 2.68
CA VAL A 80 -3.64 -5.94 2.17
C VAL A 80 -4.19 -6.75 1.01
N ILE A 81 -3.60 -6.57 -0.17
CA ILE A 81 -4.09 -7.14 -1.42
C ILE A 81 -3.30 -8.39 -1.75
N ASN A 82 -4.00 -9.43 -2.21
CA ASN A 82 -3.36 -10.63 -2.72
C ASN A 82 -2.69 -10.32 -4.06
N PRO A 83 -1.40 -10.64 -4.25
CA PRO A 83 -0.71 -10.42 -5.52
C PRO A 83 -1.39 -11.05 -6.73
N ILE A 84 -2.18 -12.10 -6.54
CA ILE A 84 -2.94 -12.73 -7.63
C ILE A 84 -3.96 -11.78 -8.23
N GLN A 85 -4.58 -10.92 -7.43
CA GLN A 85 -5.58 -9.96 -7.92
C GLN A 85 -4.94 -8.91 -8.82
N THR A 86 -3.78 -8.37 -8.44
CA THR A 86 -3.07 -7.40 -9.27
C THR A 86 -2.47 -8.05 -10.52
N ALA A 87 -2.01 -9.29 -10.42
CA ALA A 87 -1.52 -10.05 -11.57
C ALA A 87 -2.60 -10.25 -12.62
N THR A 88 -3.84 -10.51 -12.19
CA THR A 88 -4.98 -10.65 -13.10
C THR A 88 -5.25 -9.34 -13.85
N LEU A 89 -5.19 -8.19 -13.17
CA LEU A 89 -5.36 -6.89 -13.80
C LEU A 89 -4.22 -6.59 -14.79
N ARG A 90 -2.99 -6.99 -14.48
CA ARG A 90 -1.87 -6.85 -15.41
C ARG A 90 -2.07 -7.64 -16.68
N LYS A 91 -2.65 -8.85 -16.58
CA LYS A 91 -2.92 -9.70 -17.77
C LYS A 91 -3.98 -9.10 -18.68
N THR A 92 -4.93 -8.37 -18.12
CA THR A 92 -5.97 -7.69 -18.94
C THR A 92 -5.47 -6.41 -19.57
N ASN A 93 -4.34 -5.89 -19.10
CA ASN A 93 -3.72 -4.66 -19.60
C ASN A 93 -2.67 -5.03 -20.65
N ILE A 94 -2.95 -4.74 -21.92
CA ILE A 94 -2.15 -5.18 -23.06
C ILE A 94 -0.77 -4.52 -23.12
N ARG A 95 -0.61 -3.32 -22.53
CA ARG A 95 0.67 -2.60 -22.51
C ARG A 95 1.36 -2.83 -21.18
N LYS A 96 2.24 -3.81 -21.18
CA LYS A 96 2.91 -4.22 -19.95
C LYS A 96 4.31 -3.65 -19.83
N THR A 97 4.39 -2.39 -19.57
CA THR A 97 5.65 -1.89 -19.02
C THR A 97 5.53 -2.03 -17.50
N LYS A 98 6.18 -3.05 -16.96
CA LYS A 98 6.21 -3.25 -15.53
C LYS A 98 7.16 -2.23 -14.91
N THR A 99 6.61 -1.09 -14.50
CA THR A 99 7.35 -0.11 -13.71
C THR A 99 6.63 0.04 -12.36
N ASP A 100 7.37 0.41 -11.32
CA ASP A 100 6.82 0.61 -9.98
C ASP A 100 5.71 1.66 -9.98
N LYS A 101 5.81 2.64 -10.87
CA LYS A 101 4.77 3.67 -11.04
C LYS A 101 3.47 3.09 -11.56
N VAL A 102 3.55 2.19 -12.52
CA VAL A 102 2.37 1.51 -13.07
C VAL A 102 1.75 0.59 -12.01
N ASP A 103 2.59 -0.08 -11.21
CA ASP A 103 2.13 -0.99 -10.17
C ASP A 103 1.34 -0.26 -9.08
N THR A 104 1.72 0.96 -8.69
CA THR A 104 0.94 1.73 -7.72
C THR A 104 -0.47 2.03 -8.22
N LEU A 105 -0.62 2.38 -9.48
CA LEU A 105 -1.92 2.65 -10.09
C LEU A 105 -2.76 1.38 -10.23
N LEU A 106 -2.12 0.24 -10.50
CA LEU A 106 -2.79 -1.05 -10.55
C LEU A 106 -3.31 -1.46 -9.17
N ILE A 107 -2.57 -1.18 -8.11
CA ILE A 107 -3.02 -1.45 -6.74
C ILE A 107 -4.25 -0.61 -6.42
N ILE A 108 -4.26 0.67 -6.77
CA ILE A 108 -5.43 1.54 -6.59
C ILE A 108 -6.63 0.98 -7.37
N LYS A 109 -6.42 0.58 -8.61
CA LYS A 109 -7.48 0.00 -9.44
C LYS A 109 -8.02 -1.29 -8.83
N SER A 110 -7.15 -2.12 -8.25
CA SER A 110 -7.56 -3.33 -7.55
C SER A 110 -8.47 -3.02 -6.37
N LEU A 111 -8.17 -1.97 -5.60
CA LEU A 111 -9.02 -1.54 -4.50
C LEU A 111 -10.41 -1.11 -4.98
N MET A 112 -10.50 -0.47 -6.13
CA MET A 112 -11.78 0.00 -6.67
C MET A 112 -12.62 -1.12 -7.26
N VAL A 113 -12.00 -2.10 -7.92
CA VAL A 113 -12.68 -3.13 -8.70
C VAL A 113 -12.99 -4.37 -7.86
N ASN A 114 -12.08 -4.78 -6.97
CA ASN A 114 -12.20 -6.00 -6.21
C ASN A 114 -12.61 -5.70 -4.76
N SER A 115 -13.25 -6.69 -4.13
CA SER A 115 -13.47 -6.64 -2.69
C SER A 115 -12.15 -6.72 -1.96
N TYR A 116 -11.97 -5.92 -0.93
CA TYR A 116 -10.76 -5.94 -0.11
C TYR A 116 -11.15 -6.12 1.35
N ARG A 117 -10.24 -6.68 2.14
CA ARG A 117 -10.40 -6.85 3.58
C ARG A 117 -9.49 -5.85 4.29
N LEU A 118 -10.06 -5.09 5.19
CA LEU A 118 -9.28 -4.17 6.00
C LEU A 118 -8.41 -4.93 7.00
N TYR A 119 -7.20 -4.42 7.22
CA TYR A 119 -6.27 -4.93 8.20
C TYR A 119 -6.80 -4.67 9.61
N THR A 120 -6.80 -5.71 10.46
CA THR A 120 -7.41 -5.66 11.79
C THR A 120 -6.36 -5.69 12.89
N GLU A 121 -6.80 -5.42 14.13
CA GLU A 121 -5.95 -5.55 15.32
C GLU A 121 -5.40 -6.97 15.46
N GLN A 122 -6.20 -7.97 15.14
CA GLN A 122 -5.75 -9.37 15.18
C GLN A 122 -4.65 -9.63 14.15
N ASP A 123 -4.76 -9.05 12.97
CA ASP A 123 -3.71 -9.14 11.95
C ASP A 123 -2.41 -8.52 12.44
N ALA A 124 -2.50 -7.38 13.13
CA ALA A 124 -1.34 -6.70 13.70
C ALA A 124 -0.66 -7.56 14.76
N ARG A 125 -1.43 -8.22 15.62
CA ARG A 125 -0.88 -9.14 16.64
C ARG A 125 -0.14 -10.30 16.00
N SER A 126 -0.73 -10.90 14.98
CA SER A 126 -0.11 -12.02 14.26
C SER A 126 1.21 -11.60 13.61
N LEU A 127 1.26 -10.42 13.02
CA LEU A 127 2.47 -9.89 12.39
C LEU A 127 3.56 -9.64 13.42
N ARG A 128 3.22 -9.05 14.57
CA ARG A 128 4.17 -8.80 15.67
C ARG A 128 4.76 -10.10 16.21
N LEU A 129 3.96 -11.13 16.37
CA LEU A 129 4.44 -12.45 16.81
C LEU A 129 5.41 -13.06 15.81
N LYS A 130 5.12 -12.96 14.51
CA LYS A 130 6.04 -13.44 13.47
C LYS A 130 7.37 -12.69 13.50
N SER A 131 7.32 -11.38 13.67
CA SER A 131 8.53 -10.55 13.75
C SER A 131 9.38 -10.92 14.96
N LEU A 132 8.77 -11.16 16.12
CA LEU A 132 9.48 -11.61 17.33
C LEU A 132 10.15 -12.96 17.12
N CYS A 133 9.48 -13.87 16.45
CA CYS A 133 10.05 -15.19 16.16
C CYS A 133 11.25 -15.11 15.22
N ARG A 134 11.27 -14.16 14.29
CA ARG A 134 12.38 -13.99 13.34
C ARG A 134 13.65 -13.42 13.99
N PHE A 135 13.51 -12.70 15.08
CA PHE A 135 14.66 -12.07 15.76
C PHE A 135 15.29 -12.95 16.85
N ARG A 136 14.93 -14.20 16.90
CA ARG A 136 15.55 -15.15 17.83
C ARG A 136 16.76 -15.84 17.23
#